data_b71732463c96cd0774b56db34b6c30f3
#
_entry.id   b71732463c96cd0774b56db34b6c30f3
#
_cell.length_a   1.000
_cell.length_b   1.000
_cell.length_c   1.000
_cell.angle_alpha   90.00
_cell.angle_beta   90.00
_cell.angle_gamma   90.00
#
_symmetry.space_group_name_H-M   'P 1'
#
loop_
_entity.id
_entity.type
_entity.pdbx_description
1 polymer ?
#
loop_
_entity_poly.entity_id
_entity_poly.type
_entity_poly.pdbx_seq_one_letter_code
_entity_poly.pdbx_strand_id
1 'polypeptide(L)'
;MKQSAMPPRTGRIIELDIAKGLGILSVILYNTLPASPLHTALGGYMMPLFFVVSGLVMQRDACSFSLRRFWEKNARLLFYYILFSAIYLLCSAVTCIAGNGSYKALALDGIAALVGCGFNVLWFLSTLFLGKLLCNLLTGSSLPRWAQGLFLAGLFLLAAGIGRAVDFTALSGVGRVLGMVGLTVLRPMEAAFYLFIGTLLQGAFRSLRNQCTKPAMVAACGIGGTVLTVGCGLLAQAAPQGMYDLTAPRPLLRLAAAALGCAGILGISLALGKVPMLNKGLAYLGVHSLYLMAIHNQPNLYGWLNKLSVKLCAGLPGWYMQGMFFLLLTVAALIIAMGLEPRLDPVVRALVRRCTGQRKEQTNPERS
;
A
#
# COMPACT_ATOMS: atom_id res chain seq x y z
N MET A 1 5.91 18.24 29.69
CA MET A 1 6.41 17.16 28.82
C MET A 1 6.83 17.75 27.49
N LYS A 2 8.13 17.89 27.23
CA LYS A 2 8.67 18.41 25.96
C LYS A 2 8.48 17.32 24.90
N GLN A 3 7.59 17.54 23.94
CA GLN A 3 7.54 16.74 22.71
C GLN A 3 8.90 16.85 22.03
N SER A 4 9.64 15.77 22.03
CA SER A 4 10.87 15.59 21.27
C SER A 4 10.49 15.60 19.79
N ALA A 5 10.57 16.77 19.16
CA ALA A 5 10.44 16.90 17.72
C ALA A 5 11.56 16.07 17.08
N MET A 6 11.18 15.04 16.34
CA MET A 6 12.11 14.22 15.58
C MET A 6 12.83 15.13 14.57
N PRO A 7 14.18 15.18 14.54
CA PRO A 7 14.90 16.05 13.62
C PRO A 7 14.50 15.75 12.18
N PRO A 8 14.38 16.75 11.29
CA PRO A 8 14.02 16.55 9.90
C PRO A 8 15.09 15.64 9.24
N ARG A 9 14.71 14.45 8.87
CA ARG A 9 15.56 13.58 8.02
C ARG A 9 15.77 14.33 6.71
N THR A 10 17.00 14.80 6.48
CA THR A 10 17.43 15.43 5.24
C THR A 10 17.08 14.51 4.06
N GLY A 11 16.17 14.95 3.19
CA GLY A 11 15.74 14.22 1.99
C GLY A 11 14.30 13.69 1.98
N ARG A 12 13.50 13.90 3.04
CA ARG A 12 12.11 13.43 3.07
C ARG A 12 11.19 14.38 2.28
N ILE A 13 10.38 13.82 1.39
CA ILE A 13 9.43 14.56 0.54
C ILE A 13 8.05 14.49 1.20
N ILE A 14 7.63 15.58 1.86
CA ILE A 14 6.39 15.64 2.64
C ILE A 14 5.15 15.37 1.76
N GLU A 15 5.16 15.83 0.51
CA GLU A 15 4.06 15.66 -0.42
C GLU A 15 3.81 14.17 -0.76
N LEU A 16 4.87 13.34 -0.79
CA LEU A 16 4.72 11.89 -0.96
C LEU A 16 4.19 11.20 0.30
N ASP A 17 4.50 11.74 1.48
CA ASP A 17 3.89 11.25 2.71
C ASP A 17 2.41 11.64 2.78
N ILE A 18 2.03 12.84 2.32
CA ILE A 18 0.63 13.24 2.17
C ILE A 18 -0.10 12.31 1.19
N ALA A 19 0.51 11.98 0.04
CA ALA A 19 -0.08 11.05 -0.91
C ALA A 19 -0.33 9.66 -0.30
N LYS A 20 0.63 9.13 0.51
CA LYS A 20 0.43 7.89 1.27
C LYS A 20 -0.67 8.04 2.33
N GLY A 21 -0.77 9.21 2.99
CA GLY A 21 -1.82 9.51 3.96
C GLY A 21 -3.21 9.48 3.33
N LEU A 22 -3.37 10.12 2.18
CA LEU A 22 -4.61 10.04 1.40
C LEU A 22 -4.88 8.61 0.93
N GLY A 23 -3.84 7.90 0.50
CA GLY A 23 -3.93 6.50 0.07
C GLY A 23 -4.42 5.58 1.19
N ILE A 24 -3.87 5.68 2.40
CA ILE A 24 -4.30 4.82 3.52
C ILE A 24 -5.72 5.14 3.97
N LEU A 25 -6.11 6.41 3.98
CA LEU A 25 -7.50 6.79 4.24
C LEU A 25 -8.44 6.21 3.20
N SER A 26 -8.04 6.22 1.91
CA SER A 26 -8.79 5.59 0.82
C SER A 26 -8.94 4.08 1.03
N VAL A 27 -7.89 3.39 1.49
CA VAL A 27 -7.94 1.94 1.79
C VAL A 27 -8.89 1.64 2.95
N ILE A 28 -8.80 2.39 4.05
CA ILE A 28 -9.69 2.19 5.20
C ILE A 28 -11.14 2.47 4.79
N LEU A 29 -11.38 3.56 4.07
CA LEU A 29 -12.71 3.91 3.57
C LEU A 29 -13.27 2.83 2.64
N TYR A 30 -12.46 2.34 1.69
CA TYR A 30 -12.82 1.23 0.81
C TYR A 30 -13.30 0.01 1.60
N ASN A 31 -12.57 -0.39 2.65
CA ASN A 31 -12.92 -1.55 3.47
C ASN A 31 -14.14 -1.34 4.38
N THR A 32 -14.56 -0.10 4.62
CA THR A 32 -15.73 0.22 5.45
C THR A 32 -17.00 0.49 4.65
N LEU A 33 -16.87 0.75 3.34
CA LEU A 33 -18.01 1.00 2.45
C LEU A 33 -18.58 -0.30 1.89
N PRO A 34 -19.92 -0.39 1.75
CA PRO A 34 -20.54 -1.42 0.92
C PRO A 34 -20.19 -1.17 -0.56
N ALA A 35 -20.50 -2.16 -1.40
CA ALA A 35 -20.41 -2.01 -2.85
C ALA A 35 -21.20 -0.78 -3.30
N SER A 36 -20.49 0.21 -3.85
CA SER A 36 -21.03 1.52 -4.23
C SER A 36 -20.13 2.16 -5.29
N PRO A 37 -20.61 3.19 -6.00
CA PRO A 37 -19.76 3.94 -6.93
C PRO A 37 -18.49 4.49 -6.29
N LEU A 38 -18.55 4.96 -5.04
CA LEU A 38 -17.39 5.45 -4.31
C LEU A 38 -16.41 4.32 -3.99
N HIS A 39 -16.91 3.16 -3.53
CA HIS A 39 -16.08 1.97 -3.30
C HIS A 39 -15.33 1.58 -4.58
N THR A 40 -16.03 1.52 -5.73
CA THR A 40 -15.42 1.20 -7.02
C THR A 40 -14.37 2.24 -7.44
N ALA A 41 -14.66 3.54 -7.24
CA ALA A 41 -13.74 4.63 -7.56
C ALA A 41 -12.43 4.54 -6.74
N LEU A 42 -12.54 4.27 -5.44
CA LEU A 42 -11.37 4.09 -4.55
C LEU A 42 -10.53 2.88 -4.99
N GLY A 43 -11.17 1.76 -5.34
CA GLY A 43 -10.51 0.56 -5.87
C GLY A 43 -9.67 0.82 -7.11
N GLY A 44 -10.05 1.84 -7.91
CA GLY A 44 -9.36 2.22 -9.14
C GLY A 44 -7.91 2.63 -8.96
N TYR A 45 -7.53 3.24 -7.84
CA TYR A 45 -6.20 3.83 -7.68
C TYR A 45 -5.48 3.49 -6.37
N MET A 46 -6.19 3.13 -5.31
CA MET A 46 -5.60 3.06 -3.96
C MET A 46 -4.36 2.18 -3.88
N MET A 47 -4.35 0.99 -4.49
CA MET A 47 -3.18 0.10 -4.49
C MET A 47 -2.10 0.51 -5.49
N PRO A 48 -2.42 0.82 -6.77
CA PRO A 48 -1.47 1.41 -7.70
C PRO A 48 -0.72 2.62 -7.15
N LEU A 49 -1.40 3.50 -6.40
CA LEU A 49 -0.80 4.69 -5.78
C LEU A 49 0.39 4.34 -4.87
N PHE A 50 0.26 3.34 -4.01
CA PHE A 50 1.37 2.94 -3.12
C PHE A 50 2.55 2.39 -3.89
N PHE A 51 2.33 1.66 -4.98
CA PHE A 51 3.41 1.18 -5.84
C PHE A 51 4.08 2.33 -6.59
N VAL A 52 3.31 3.24 -7.21
CA VAL A 52 3.84 4.43 -7.89
C VAL A 52 4.64 5.31 -6.92
N VAL A 53 4.11 5.61 -5.73
CA VAL A 53 4.82 6.40 -4.71
C VAL A 53 6.09 5.68 -4.24
N SER A 54 6.06 4.36 -4.09
CA SER A 54 7.25 3.59 -3.77
C SER A 54 8.30 3.66 -4.88
N GLY A 55 7.89 3.67 -6.14
CA GLY A 55 8.75 3.88 -7.30
C GLY A 55 9.35 5.30 -7.37
N LEU A 56 8.56 6.33 -7.01
CA LEU A 56 9.03 7.73 -6.94
C LEU A 56 10.19 7.94 -5.95
N VAL A 57 10.25 7.14 -4.88
CA VAL A 57 11.34 7.21 -3.88
C VAL A 57 12.42 6.14 -4.08
N MET A 58 12.24 5.25 -5.05
CA MET A 58 13.21 4.18 -5.31
C MET A 58 14.49 4.74 -5.90
N GLN A 59 15.60 4.56 -5.19
CA GLN A 59 16.91 4.94 -5.72
C GLN A 59 17.30 3.97 -6.84
N ARG A 60 17.71 4.53 -7.95
CA ARG A 60 18.32 3.75 -9.04
C ARG A 60 19.78 3.53 -8.66
N ASP A 61 20.16 2.29 -8.49
CA ASP A 61 21.57 1.96 -8.43
C ASP A 61 22.11 2.10 -9.87
N ALA A 62 23.11 2.97 -10.03
CA ALA A 62 23.77 3.19 -11.34
C ALA A 62 24.60 1.98 -11.81
N CYS A 63 24.77 0.98 -10.93
CA CYS A 63 25.51 -0.26 -11.13
C CYS A 63 24.57 -1.45 -11.19
N SER A 64 25.05 -2.59 -11.65
CA SER A 64 24.37 -3.88 -11.71
C SER A 64 23.60 -4.21 -10.42
N PHE A 65 22.48 -4.92 -10.58
CA PHE A 65 21.66 -5.41 -9.48
C PHE A 65 22.52 -6.18 -8.45
N SER A 66 22.34 -5.86 -7.18
CA SER A 66 22.96 -6.58 -6.09
C SER A 66 21.88 -7.05 -5.11
N LEU A 67 21.72 -8.38 -4.99
CA LEU A 67 20.77 -8.99 -4.06
C LEU A 67 21.03 -8.57 -2.61
N ARG A 68 22.29 -8.43 -2.21
CA ARG A 68 22.67 -7.98 -0.87
C ARG A 68 22.17 -6.56 -0.60
N ARG A 69 22.41 -5.61 -1.51
CA ARG A 69 21.91 -4.22 -1.39
C ARG A 69 20.40 -4.15 -1.39
N PHE A 70 19.76 -4.95 -2.26
CA PHE A 70 18.29 -5.05 -2.28
C PHE A 70 17.76 -5.52 -0.93
N TRP A 71 18.35 -6.58 -0.37
CA TRP A 71 17.98 -7.14 0.92
C TRP A 71 18.14 -6.11 2.04
N GLU A 72 19.30 -5.45 2.12
CA GLU A 72 19.59 -4.41 3.11
C GLU A 72 18.54 -3.27 3.11
N LYS A 73 18.05 -2.88 1.92
CA LYS A 73 17.07 -1.80 1.77
C LYS A 73 15.62 -2.25 2.01
N ASN A 74 15.28 -3.50 1.71
CA ASN A 74 13.88 -3.94 1.62
C ASN A 74 13.49 -5.08 2.58
N ALA A 75 14.45 -5.76 3.25
CA ALA A 75 14.18 -6.85 4.18
C ALA A 75 13.16 -6.48 5.27
N ARG A 76 13.13 -5.20 5.68
CA ARG A 76 12.17 -4.67 6.65
C ARG A 76 10.71 -4.94 6.23
N LEU A 77 10.38 -4.88 4.94
CA LEU A 77 9.03 -5.20 4.45
C LEU A 77 8.66 -6.67 4.72
N LEU A 78 9.61 -7.58 4.45
CA LEU A 78 9.41 -9.00 4.68
C LEU A 78 9.29 -9.33 6.18
N PHE A 79 10.11 -8.70 7.03
CA PHE A 79 10.00 -8.87 8.48
C PHE A 79 8.66 -8.38 9.02
N TYR A 80 8.13 -7.25 8.54
CA TYR A 80 6.79 -6.81 8.89
C TYR A 80 5.70 -7.75 8.37
N TYR A 81 5.86 -8.26 7.15
CA TYR A 81 4.94 -9.27 6.63
C TYR A 81 4.87 -10.50 7.53
N ILE A 82 6.01 -11.07 7.91
CA ILE A 82 6.08 -12.23 8.80
C ILE A 82 5.49 -11.90 10.18
N LEU A 83 5.87 -10.77 10.77
CA LEU A 83 5.43 -10.35 12.10
C LEU A 83 3.92 -10.16 12.16
N PHE A 84 3.35 -9.39 11.22
CA PHE A 84 1.91 -9.15 11.19
C PHE A 84 1.12 -10.39 10.80
N SER A 85 1.65 -11.26 9.95
CA SER A 85 1.04 -12.56 9.66
C SER A 85 0.98 -13.43 10.91
N ALA A 86 2.07 -13.49 11.69
CA ALA A 86 2.09 -14.24 12.94
C ALA A 86 1.09 -13.70 13.98
N ILE A 87 1.03 -12.37 14.16
CA ILE A 87 0.07 -11.72 15.05
C ILE A 87 -1.37 -12.03 14.62
N TYR A 88 -1.65 -11.93 13.33
CA TYR A 88 -2.97 -12.18 12.78
C TYR A 88 -3.39 -13.63 12.97
N LEU A 89 -2.52 -14.60 12.64
CA LEU A 89 -2.79 -16.03 12.82
C LEU A 89 -2.98 -16.39 14.30
N LEU A 90 -2.20 -15.77 15.20
CA LEU A 90 -2.37 -15.95 16.64
C LEU A 90 -3.75 -15.47 17.11
N CYS A 91 -4.17 -14.26 16.70
CA CYS A 91 -5.50 -13.73 17.01
C CYS A 91 -6.62 -14.63 16.47
N SER A 92 -6.46 -15.13 15.24
CA SER A 92 -7.43 -16.05 14.61
C SER A 92 -7.45 -17.40 15.33
N ALA A 93 -6.31 -17.93 15.77
CA ALA A 93 -6.23 -19.15 16.55
C ALA A 93 -6.95 -19.02 17.90
N VAL A 94 -6.75 -17.91 18.63
CA VAL A 94 -7.46 -17.62 19.86
C VAL A 94 -8.98 -17.57 19.63
N THR A 95 -9.42 -16.97 18.53
CA THR A 95 -10.84 -16.91 18.14
C THR A 95 -11.41 -18.29 17.84
N CYS A 96 -10.63 -19.18 17.20
CA CYS A 96 -11.02 -20.56 16.94
C CYS A 96 -11.13 -21.36 18.25
N ILE A 97 -10.17 -21.22 19.17
CA ILE A 97 -10.20 -21.89 20.48
C ILE A 97 -11.41 -21.44 21.31
N ALA A 98 -11.80 -20.17 21.21
CA ALA A 98 -13.00 -19.62 21.84
C ALA A 98 -14.33 -20.07 21.18
N GLY A 99 -14.28 -20.94 20.15
CA GLY A 99 -15.46 -21.46 19.48
C GLY A 99 -16.11 -20.51 18.46
N ASN A 100 -15.49 -19.34 18.19
CA ASN A 100 -16.02 -18.29 17.32
C ASN A 100 -15.34 -18.23 15.94
N GLY A 101 -14.53 -19.23 15.58
CA GLY A 101 -13.76 -19.25 14.34
C GLY A 101 -13.77 -20.59 13.61
N SER A 102 -13.22 -20.61 12.40
CA SER A 102 -13.07 -21.80 11.57
C SER A 102 -11.62 -22.25 11.49
N TYR A 103 -11.30 -23.44 11.97
CA TYR A 103 -9.96 -24.05 11.85
C TYR A 103 -9.54 -24.23 10.38
N LYS A 104 -10.50 -24.50 9.48
CA LYS A 104 -10.24 -24.58 8.04
C LYS A 104 -9.80 -23.24 7.47
N ALA A 105 -10.45 -22.13 7.88
CA ALA A 105 -10.05 -20.78 7.45
C ALA A 105 -8.66 -20.44 7.99
N LEU A 106 -8.39 -20.72 9.27
CA LEU A 106 -7.09 -20.52 9.91
C LEU A 106 -5.97 -21.28 9.17
N ALA A 107 -6.21 -22.57 8.80
CA ALA A 107 -5.24 -23.36 8.06
C ALA A 107 -4.97 -22.76 6.66
N LEU A 108 -6.01 -22.29 5.96
CA LEU A 108 -5.86 -21.64 4.65
C LEU A 108 -5.10 -20.32 4.74
N ASP A 109 -5.36 -19.51 5.78
CA ASP A 109 -4.64 -18.27 6.04
C ASP A 109 -3.15 -18.56 6.35
N GLY A 110 -2.88 -19.63 7.11
CA GLY A 110 -1.53 -20.12 7.37
C GLY A 110 -0.80 -20.51 6.08
N ILE A 111 -1.45 -21.26 5.19
CA ILE A 111 -0.89 -21.61 3.88
C ILE A 111 -0.64 -20.35 3.05
N ALA A 112 -1.60 -19.42 2.98
CA ALA A 112 -1.46 -18.18 2.25
C ALA A 112 -0.27 -17.33 2.77
N ALA A 113 -0.06 -17.31 4.08
CA ALA A 113 1.09 -16.66 4.69
C ALA A 113 2.41 -17.33 4.28
N LEU A 114 2.49 -18.65 4.34
CA LEU A 114 3.69 -19.43 4.03
C LEU A 114 4.10 -19.35 2.55
N VAL A 115 3.14 -19.40 1.63
CA VAL A 115 3.44 -19.28 0.19
C VAL A 115 3.68 -17.84 -0.25
N GLY A 116 3.55 -16.85 0.65
CA GLY A 116 3.77 -15.43 0.33
C GLY A 116 2.60 -14.77 -0.41
N CYS A 117 1.48 -15.48 -0.60
CA CYS A 117 0.26 -14.92 -1.18
C CYS A 117 -0.30 -13.80 -0.28
N GLY A 118 -0.10 -13.94 1.02
CA GLY A 118 -0.72 -13.10 2.03
C GLY A 118 -2.24 -13.30 2.07
N PHE A 119 -2.81 -12.94 3.18
CA PHE A 119 -4.26 -12.95 3.37
C PHE A 119 -4.68 -11.57 3.85
N ASN A 120 -5.95 -11.25 3.65
CA ASN A 120 -6.47 -9.95 4.00
C ASN A 120 -5.64 -8.82 3.35
N VAL A 121 -5.25 -7.81 4.10
CA VAL A 121 -4.45 -6.66 3.63
C VAL A 121 -2.94 -6.94 3.56
N LEU A 122 -2.46 -8.04 4.16
CA LEU A 122 -1.03 -8.37 4.24
C LEU A 122 -0.44 -8.80 2.89
N TRP A 123 -1.28 -9.22 1.93
CA TRP A 123 -0.83 -9.53 0.57
C TRP A 123 -0.06 -8.37 -0.07
N PHE A 124 -0.39 -7.14 0.30
CA PHE A 124 0.27 -5.96 -0.22
C PHE A 124 1.77 -5.91 0.14
N LEU A 125 2.15 -6.33 1.36
CA LEU A 125 3.55 -6.27 1.81
C LEU A 125 4.43 -7.25 1.03
N SER A 126 3.98 -8.49 0.85
CA SER A 126 4.67 -9.51 0.05
C SER A 126 4.75 -9.10 -1.42
N THR A 127 3.63 -8.62 -1.98
CA THR A 127 3.56 -8.11 -3.35
C THR A 127 4.49 -6.91 -3.58
N LEU A 128 4.55 -5.96 -2.63
CA LEU A 128 5.46 -4.82 -2.72
C LEU A 128 6.93 -5.27 -2.65
N PHE A 129 7.26 -6.21 -1.77
CA PHE A 129 8.62 -6.75 -1.67
C PHE A 129 9.05 -7.45 -2.97
N LEU A 130 8.24 -8.39 -3.46
CA LEU A 130 8.51 -9.13 -4.70
C LEU A 130 8.45 -8.24 -5.95
N GLY A 131 7.52 -7.30 -6.00
CA GLY A 131 7.44 -6.31 -7.07
C GLY A 131 8.66 -5.41 -7.13
N LYS A 132 9.19 -4.95 -5.96
CA LYS A 132 10.46 -4.23 -5.90
C LYS A 132 11.64 -5.09 -6.35
N LEU A 133 11.67 -6.37 -5.97
CA LEU A 133 12.71 -7.28 -6.42
C LEU A 133 12.71 -7.38 -7.94
N LEU A 134 11.56 -7.67 -8.54
CA LEU A 134 11.41 -7.78 -10.00
C LEU A 134 11.77 -6.47 -10.72
N CYS A 135 11.28 -5.34 -10.21
CA CYS A 135 11.59 -4.02 -10.77
C CYS A 135 13.09 -3.71 -10.68
N ASN A 136 13.75 -4.00 -9.53
CA ASN A 136 15.19 -3.77 -9.37
C ASN A 136 16.05 -4.70 -10.22
N LEU A 137 15.68 -5.97 -10.36
CA LEU A 137 16.35 -6.92 -11.25
C LEU A 137 16.37 -6.38 -12.69
N LEU A 138 15.21 -5.90 -13.15
CA LEU A 138 15.10 -5.42 -14.52
C LEU A 138 15.78 -4.07 -14.72
N THR A 139 15.61 -3.12 -13.81
CA THR A 139 16.25 -1.79 -13.90
C THR A 139 17.77 -1.82 -13.68
N GLY A 140 18.29 -2.87 -13.04
CA GLY A 140 19.73 -3.15 -12.91
C GLY A 140 20.31 -3.94 -14.10
N SER A 141 19.49 -4.32 -15.08
CA SER A 141 19.97 -4.98 -16.32
C SER A 141 20.54 -3.96 -17.32
N SER A 142 21.30 -4.45 -18.29
CA SER A 142 21.86 -3.64 -19.40
C SER A 142 20.82 -3.22 -20.45
N LEU A 143 19.56 -3.65 -20.31
CA LEU A 143 18.50 -3.33 -21.26
C LEU A 143 18.19 -1.82 -21.27
N PRO A 144 17.91 -1.23 -22.44
CA PRO A 144 17.47 0.15 -22.53
C PRO A 144 16.10 0.34 -21.86
N ARG A 145 15.83 1.53 -21.33
CA ARG A 145 14.61 1.81 -20.54
C ARG A 145 13.32 1.48 -21.26
N TRP A 146 13.25 1.71 -22.57
CA TRP A 146 12.07 1.37 -23.35
C TRP A 146 11.81 -0.15 -23.38
N ALA A 147 12.88 -0.96 -23.49
CA ALA A 147 12.76 -2.43 -23.46
C ALA A 147 12.36 -2.93 -22.07
N GLN A 148 12.91 -2.34 -20.99
CA GLN A 148 12.47 -2.62 -19.60
C GLN A 148 10.97 -2.32 -19.44
N GLY A 149 10.52 -1.18 -19.96
CA GLY A 149 9.10 -0.78 -19.94
C GLY A 149 8.20 -1.73 -20.72
N LEU A 150 8.60 -2.13 -21.93
CA LEU A 150 7.84 -3.10 -22.73
C LEU A 150 7.77 -4.47 -22.05
N PHE A 151 8.86 -4.94 -21.45
CA PHE A 151 8.88 -6.21 -20.74
C PHE A 151 7.93 -6.18 -19.52
N LEU A 152 7.98 -5.13 -18.71
CA LEU A 152 7.08 -4.99 -17.56
C LEU A 152 5.62 -4.79 -17.98
N ALA A 153 5.37 -4.07 -19.08
CA ALA A 153 4.03 -3.97 -19.65
C ALA A 153 3.50 -5.34 -20.13
N GLY A 154 4.37 -6.14 -20.74
CA GLY A 154 4.05 -7.52 -21.12
C GLY A 154 3.70 -8.38 -19.91
N LEU A 155 4.46 -8.30 -18.82
CA LEU A 155 4.16 -9.00 -17.57
C LEU A 155 2.84 -8.52 -16.94
N PHE A 156 2.57 -7.22 -16.96
CA PHE A 156 1.30 -6.66 -16.51
C PHE A 156 0.11 -7.22 -17.32
N LEU A 157 0.22 -7.23 -18.65
CA LEU A 157 -0.82 -7.76 -19.52
C LEU A 157 -0.99 -9.28 -19.36
N LEU A 158 0.10 -10.00 -19.14
CA LEU A 158 0.06 -11.45 -18.86
C LEU A 158 -0.69 -11.72 -17.54
N ALA A 159 -0.33 -11.02 -16.47
CA ALA A 159 -0.99 -11.16 -15.17
C ALA A 159 -2.49 -10.81 -15.27
N ALA A 160 -2.83 -9.71 -15.93
CA ALA A 160 -4.21 -9.30 -16.16
C ALA A 160 -4.98 -10.29 -17.07
N GLY A 161 -4.31 -10.87 -18.08
CA GLY A 161 -4.88 -11.89 -18.97
C GLY A 161 -5.22 -13.18 -18.22
N ILE A 162 -4.31 -13.64 -17.37
CA ILE A 162 -4.54 -14.82 -16.51
C ILE A 162 -5.65 -14.53 -15.50
N GLY A 163 -5.66 -13.35 -14.84
CA GLY A 163 -6.70 -12.95 -13.91
C GLY A 163 -8.09 -12.80 -14.55
N ARG A 164 -8.14 -12.56 -15.87
CA ARG A 164 -9.40 -12.60 -16.64
C ARG A 164 -9.85 -14.04 -16.96
N ALA A 165 -8.91 -14.94 -17.19
CA ALA A 165 -9.19 -16.31 -17.60
C ALA A 165 -9.49 -17.23 -16.40
N VAL A 166 -8.95 -16.90 -15.21
CA VAL A 166 -9.04 -17.74 -14.01
C VAL A 166 -9.72 -16.94 -12.90
N ASP A 167 -10.86 -17.43 -12.44
CA ASP A 167 -11.49 -16.93 -11.22
C ASP A 167 -10.82 -17.56 -10.00
N PHE A 168 -9.85 -16.84 -9.44
CA PHE A 168 -9.09 -17.28 -8.25
C PHE A 168 -9.98 -17.42 -7.01
N THR A 169 -11.14 -16.76 -6.96
CA THR A 169 -12.06 -16.80 -5.81
C THR A 169 -12.92 -18.06 -5.82
N ALA A 170 -13.19 -18.62 -6.99
CA ALA A 170 -13.99 -19.83 -7.17
C ALA A 170 -13.18 -21.14 -6.95
N LEU A 171 -11.83 -21.04 -6.86
CA LEU A 171 -10.99 -22.22 -6.69
C LEU A 171 -11.17 -22.87 -5.31
N SER A 172 -11.21 -24.21 -5.28
CA SER A 172 -11.36 -25.02 -4.06
C SER A 172 -10.31 -26.12 -3.97
N GLY A 173 -10.17 -26.72 -2.80
CA GLY A 173 -9.24 -27.83 -2.57
C GLY A 173 -7.79 -27.48 -2.97
N VAL A 174 -7.15 -28.38 -3.71
CA VAL A 174 -5.77 -28.20 -4.22
C VAL A 174 -5.69 -27.01 -5.19
N GLY A 175 -6.73 -26.79 -6.00
CA GLY A 175 -6.81 -25.65 -6.92
C GLY A 175 -6.69 -24.32 -6.20
N ARG A 176 -7.27 -24.17 -5.00
CA ARG A 176 -7.14 -22.97 -4.18
C ARG A 176 -5.69 -22.69 -3.75
N VAL A 177 -4.95 -23.74 -3.34
CA VAL A 177 -3.53 -23.61 -2.97
C VAL A 177 -2.68 -23.23 -4.19
N LEU A 178 -2.90 -23.88 -5.34
CA LEU A 178 -2.23 -23.51 -6.58
C LEU A 178 -2.57 -22.08 -7.01
N GLY A 179 -3.81 -21.64 -6.83
CA GLY A 179 -4.24 -20.26 -7.05
C GLY A 179 -3.49 -19.27 -6.17
N MET A 180 -3.28 -19.58 -4.88
CA MET A 180 -2.49 -18.75 -3.96
C MET A 180 -1.04 -18.61 -4.44
N VAL A 181 -0.40 -19.71 -4.88
CA VAL A 181 0.95 -19.67 -5.47
C VAL A 181 0.96 -18.82 -6.74
N GLY A 182 -0.05 -18.99 -7.61
CA GLY A 182 -0.22 -18.18 -8.82
C GLY A 182 -0.30 -16.69 -8.49
N LEU A 183 -1.15 -16.29 -7.54
CA LEU A 183 -1.29 -14.92 -7.10
C LEU A 183 -0.01 -14.34 -6.50
N THR A 184 0.80 -15.16 -5.82
CA THR A 184 2.12 -14.76 -5.30
C THR A 184 3.09 -14.35 -6.41
N VAL A 185 2.94 -14.90 -7.61
CA VAL A 185 3.78 -14.59 -8.77
C VAL A 185 3.16 -13.45 -9.60
N LEU A 186 1.86 -13.50 -9.84
CA LEU A 186 1.19 -12.59 -10.78
C LEU A 186 1.01 -11.16 -10.22
N ARG A 187 0.64 -11.01 -8.94
CA ARG A 187 0.50 -9.68 -8.33
C ARG A 187 1.79 -8.85 -8.35
N PRO A 188 2.98 -9.41 -8.05
CA PRO A 188 4.24 -8.69 -8.21
C PRO A 188 4.56 -8.23 -9.64
N MET A 189 4.07 -8.92 -10.67
CA MET A 189 4.24 -8.48 -12.07
C MET A 189 3.50 -7.17 -12.30
N GLU A 190 2.26 -7.04 -11.84
CA GLU A 190 1.52 -5.78 -11.90
C GLU A 190 2.17 -4.70 -11.04
N ALA A 191 2.57 -5.05 -9.80
CA ALA A 191 3.22 -4.12 -8.89
C ALA A 191 4.54 -3.58 -9.45
N ALA A 192 5.36 -4.41 -10.09
CA ALA A 192 6.62 -4.02 -10.71
C ALA A 192 6.42 -3.01 -11.84
N PHE A 193 5.35 -3.15 -12.63
CA PHE A 193 5.00 -2.19 -13.66
C PHE A 193 4.65 -0.82 -13.07
N TYR A 194 3.80 -0.75 -12.03
CA TYR A 194 3.49 0.52 -11.36
C TYR A 194 4.71 1.13 -10.66
N LEU A 195 5.56 0.32 -10.04
CA LEU A 195 6.84 0.76 -9.48
C LEU A 195 7.73 1.40 -10.55
N PHE A 196 7.83 0.77 -11.71
CA PHE A 196 8.62 1.27 -12.83
C PHE A 196 8.08 2.60 -13.34
N ILE A 197 6.76 2.74 -13.52
CA ILE A 197 6.11 4.02 -13.85
C ILE A 197 6.52 5.08 -12.82
N GLY A 198 6.46 4.77 -11.52
CA GLY A 198 6.92 5.68 -10.46
C GLY A 198 8.37 6.11 -10.66
N THR A 199 9.27 5.21 -11.07
CA THR A 199 10.68 5.56 -11.35
C THR A 199 10.84 6.50 -12.55
N LEU A 200 9.99 6.35 -13.57
CA LEU A 200 9.99 7.24 -14.73
C LEU A 200 9.50 8.64 -14.38
N LEU A 201 8.53 8.74 -13.49
CA LEU A 201 7.90 9.99 -13.09
C LEU A 201 8.73 10.83 -12.09
N GLN A 202 9.85 10.32 -11.56
CA GLN A 202 10.69 11.03 -10.57
C GLN A 202 11.08 12.44 -10.99
N GLY A 203 11.54 12.61 -12.24
CA GLY A 203 11.96 13.92 -12.77
C GLY A 203 10.78 14.88 -12.92
N ALA A 204 9.69 14.41 -13.52
CA ALA A 204 8.47 15.19 -13.71
C ALA A 204 7.87 15.63 -12.37
N PHE A 205 7.80 14.72 -11.38
CA PHE A 205 7.30 15.04 -10.04
C PHE A 205 8.16 16.09 -9.34
N ARG A 206 9.49 15.99 -9.40
CA ARG A 206 10.40 17.01 -8.86
C ARG A 206 10.21 18.37 -9.53
N SER A 207 10.12 18.40 -10.86
CA SER A 207 9.89 19.63 -11.62
C SER A 207 8.57 20.29 -11.20
N LEU A 208 7.48 19.53 -11.18
CA LEU A 208 6.17 20.03 -10.77
C LEU A 208 6.17 20.53 -9.32
N ARG A 209 6.78 19.79 -8.40
CA ARG A 209 6.95 20.19 -7.01
C ARG A 209 7.69 21.53 -6.86
N ASN A 210 8.76 21.73 -7.62
CA ASN A 210 9.53 22.98 -7.60
C ASN A 210 8.74 24.16 -8.18
N GLN A 211 7.82 23.91 -9.11
CA GLN A 211 6.92 24.93 -9.66
C GLN A 211 5.74 25.26 -8.75
N CYS A 212 5.33 24.33 -7.86
CA CYS A 212 4.26 24.50 -6.88
C CYS A 212 4.62 25.46 -5.73
N THR A 213 5.33 26.56 -6.01
CA THR A 213 5.57 27.67 -5.11
C THR A 213 4.61 28.83 -5.36
N LYS A 214 4.09 28.93 -6.59
CA LYS A 214 3.16 29.99 -7.01
C LYS A 214 1.72 29.58 -6.67
N PRO A 215 0.88 30.49 -6.10
CA PRO A 215 -0.51 30.17 -5.75
C PRO A 215 -1.34 29.61 -6.91
N ALA A 216 -1.16 30.15 -8.12
CA ALA A 216 -1.85 29.66 -9.30
C ALA A 216 -1.49 28.21 -9.64
N MET A 217 -0.22 27.81 -9.48
CA MET A 217 0.22 26.44 -9.72
C MET A 217 -0.31 25.48 -8.63
N VAL A 218 -0.34 25.93 -7.37
CA VAL A 218 -0.94 25.19 -6.27
C VAL A 218 -2.42 24.93 -6.52
N ALA A 219 -3.16 25.97 -6.93
CA ALA A 219 -4.57 25.85 -7.31
C ALA A 219 -4.75 24.90 -8.51
N ALA A 220 -3.92 25.03 -9.55
CA ALA A 220 -3.96 24.15 -10.73
C ALA A 220 -3.69 22.69 -10.36
N CYS A 221 -2.72 22.41 -9.47
CA CYS A 221 -2.45 21.07 -8.97
C CYS A 221 -3.64 20.50 -8.16
N GLY A 222 -4.28 21.34 -7.32
CA GLY A 222 -5.43 20.91 -6.52
C GLY A 222 -6.67 20.65 -7.37
N ILE A 223 -7.07 21.59 -8.23
CA ILE A 223 -8.23 21.47 -9.12
C ILE A 223 -8.00 20.36 -10.15
N GLY A 224 -6.87 20.39 -10.86
CA GLY A 224 -6.50 19.37 -11.84
C GLY A 224 -6.43 17.98 -11.21
N GLY A 225 -5.84 17.89 -10.01
CA GLY A 225 -5.79 16.64 -9.25
C GLY A 225 -7.18 16.11 -8.91
N THR A 226 -8.09 16.98 -8.48
CA THR A 226 -9.49 16.60 -8.21
C THR A 226 -10.20 16.12 -9.48
N VAL A 227 -10.08 16.84 -10.58
CA VAL A 227 -10.66 16.45 -11.88
C VAL A 227 -10.16 15.08 -12.33
N LEU A 228 -8.85 14.84 -12.22
CA LEU A 228 -8.25 13.54 -12.57
C LEU A 228 -8.75 12.41 -11.65
N THR A 229 -8.92 12.67 -10.35
CA THR A 229 -9.46 11.68 -9.40
C THR A 229 -10.93 11.35 -9.70
N VAL A 230 -11.73 12.36 -10.07
CA VAL A 230 -13.11 12.14 -10.52
C VAL A 230 -13.12 11.34 -11.83
N GLY A 231 -12.25 11.67 -12.80
CA GLY A 231 -12.08 10.92 -14.03
C GLY A 231 -11.69 9.45 -13.79
N CYS A 232 -10.80 9.19 -12.81
CA CYS A 232 -10.51 7.84 -12.34
C CYS A 232 -11.79 7.13 -11.86
N GLY A 233 -12.60 7.80 -11.04
CA GLY A 233 -13.84 7.24 -10.54
C GLY A 233 -14.81 6.85 -11.65
N LEU A 234 -14.97 7.70 -12.65
CA LEU A 234 -15.84 7.42 -13.81
C LEU A 234 -15.33 6.23 -14.63
N LEU A 235 -14.02 6.17 -14.92
CA LEU A 235 -13.44 5.03 -15.64
C LEU A 235 -13.51 3.72 -14.83
N ALA A 236 -13.35 3.78 -13.51
CA ALA A 236 -13.44 2.62 -12.65
C ALA A 236 -14.83 1.99 -12.64
N GLN A 237 -15.91 2.80 -12.78
CA GLN A 237 -17.27 2.28 -12.95
C GLN A 237 -17.41 1.43 -14.24
N ALA A 238 -16.75 1.84 -15.32
CA ALA A 238 -16.80 1.12 -16.59
C ALA A 238 -15.94 -0.18 -16.58
N ALA A 239 -15.01 -0.30 -15.65
CA ALA A 239 -14.12 -1.43 -15.52
C ALA A 239 -13.84 -1.74 -14.02
N PRO A 240 -14.81 -2.32 -13.30
CA PRO A 240 -14.62 -2.76 -11.93
C PRO A 240 -13.38 -3.65 -11.82
N GLN A 241 -12.61 -3.47 -10.76
CA GLN A 241 -11.29 -4.10 -10.66
C GLN A 241 -10.93 -4.45 -9.23
N GLY A 242 -10.24 -5.59 -9.07
CA GLY A 242 -9.63 -6.04 -7.84
C GLY A 242 -8.17 -6.42 -8.07
N MET A 243 -7.23 -5.75 -7.43
CA MET A 243 -5.83 -6.16 -7.49
C MET A 243 -5.56 -7.35 -6.56
N TYR A 244 -6.43 -7.58 -5.59
CA TYR A 244 -6.35 -8.70 -4.66
C TYR A 244 -6.53 -10.05 -5.37
N ASP A 245 -7.51 -10.14 -6.25
CA ASP A 245 -7.89 -11.33 -7.01
C ASP A 245 -7.52 -11.26 -8.50
N LEU A 246 -6.82 -10.19 -8.91
CA LEU A 246 -6.46 -9.86 -10.30
C LEU A 246 -7.67 -9.71 -11.23
N THR A 247 -8.86 -9.46 -10.69
CA THR A 247 -10.04 -9.21 -11.51
C THR A 247 -9.84 -7.94 -12.34
N ALA A 248 -9.73 -8.10 -13.64
CA ALA A 248 -9.53 -7.00 -14.58
C ALA A 248 -10.18 -7.30 -15.94
N PRO A 249 -11.51 -7.16 -16.07
CA PRO A 249 -12.22 -7.46 -17.32
C PRO A 249 -11.71 -6.59 -18.50
N ARG A 250 -11.21 -5.39 -18.20
CA ARG A 250 -10.68 -4.42 -19.19
C ARG A 250 -9.35 -3.85 -18.70
N PRO A 251 -8.21 -4.55 -18.89
CA PRO A 251 -6.94 -4.17 -18.27
C PRO A 251 -6.42 -2.78 -18.69
N LEU A 252 -6.64 -2.35 -19.92
CA LEU A 252 -6.21 -1.02 -20.37
C LEU A 252 -7.03 0.10 -19.74
N LEU A 253 -8.35 -0.08 -19.57
CA LEU A 253 -9.20 0.88 -18.84
C LEU A 253 -8.80 0.96 -17.36
N ARG A 254 -8.48 -0.18 -16.76
CA ARG A 254 -7.95 -0.24 -15.41
C ARG A 254 -6.65 0.55 -15.29
N LEU A 255 -5.72 0.36 -16.23
CA LEU A 255 -4.47 1.11 -16.25
C LEU A 255 -4.71 2.62 -16.38
N ALA A 256 -5.64 3.03 -17.27
CA ALA A 256 -6.00 4.44 -17.43
C ALA A 256 -6.63 5.02 -16.15
N ALA A 257 -7.56 4.30 -15.51
CA ALA A 257 -8.16 4.72 -14.23
C ALA A 257 -7.07 4.87 -13.16
N ALA A 258 -6.18 3.89 -13.01
CA ALA A 258 -5.08 3.94 -12.06
C ALA A 258 -4.12 5.12 -12.33
N ALA A 259 -3.81 5.40 -13.61
CA ALA A 259 -2.96 6.52 -13.99
C ALA A 259 -3.60 7.87 -13.61
N LEU A 260 -4.90 8.05 -13.92
CA LEU A 260 -5.63 9.27 -13.55
C LEU A 260 -5.71 9.42 -12.02
N GLY A 261 -6.05 8.36 -11.31
CA GLY A 261 -6.18 8.40 -9.85
C GLY A 261 -4.84 8.68 -9.16
N CYS A 262 -3.76 8.02 -9.60
CA CYS A 262 -2.41 8.28 -9.06
C CYS A 262 -1.95 9.72 -9.36
N ALA A 263 -2.11 10.20 -10.59
CA ALA A 263 -1.78 11.58 -10.95
C ALA A 263 -2.63 12.59 -10.18
N GLY A 264 -3.93 12.29 -10.01
CA GLY A 264 -4.87 13.08 -9.26
C GLY A 264 -4.45 13.24 -7.79
N ILE A 265 -4.22 12.14 -7.09
CA ILE A 265 -3.79 12.17 -5.69
C ILE A 265 -2.42 12.82 -5.51
N LEU A 266 -1.48 12.60 -6.43
CA LEU A 266 -0.18 13.29 -6.40
C LEU A 266 -0.35 14.80 -6.60
N GLY A 267 -1.22 15.25 -7.51
CA GLY A 267 -1.57 16.66 -7.69
C GLY A 267 -2.20 17.27 -6.42
N ILE A 268 -3.19 16.60 -5.84
CA ILE A 268 -3.81 17.01 -4.58
C ILE A 268 -2.77 17.09 -3.45
N SER A 269 -1.85 16.11 -3.38
CA SER A 269 -0.81 16.10 -2.33
C SER A 269 0.16 17.28 -2.44
N LEU A 270 0.49 17.72 -3.67
CA LEU A 270 1.29 18.91 -3.91
C LEU A 270 0.57 20.18 -3.41
N ALA A 271 -0.73 20.30 -3.65
CA ALA A 271 -1.53 21.42 -3.18
C ALA A 271 -1.67 21.42 -1.63
N LEU A 272 -2.03 20.28 -1.05
CA LEU A 272 -2.19 20.13 0.40
C LEU A 272 -0.88 20.29 1.16
N GLY A 273 0.26 20.04 0.52
CA GLY A 273 1.58 20.31 1.08
C GLY A 273 1.81 21.78 1.48
N LYS A 274 1.01 22.71 0.92
CA LYS A 274 1.05 24.14 1.23
C LYS A 274 0.05 24.57 2.32
N VAL A 275 -0.80 23.68 2.82
CA VAL A 275 -1.78 23.95 3.87
C VAL A 275 -1.24 23.44 5.21
N PRO A 276 -0.76 24.33 6.12
CA PRO A 276 0.07 23.93 7.28
C PRO A 276 -0.57 22.93 8.24
N MET A 277 -1.88 23.01 8.44
CA MET A 277 -2.58 22.09 9.35
C MET A 277 -2.82 20.72 8.73
N LEU A 278 -3.27 20.70 7.48
CA LEU A 278 -3.58 19.44 6.76
C LEU A 278 -2.32 18.67 6.38
N ASN A 279 -1.23 19.37 6.01
CA ASN A 279 0.00 18.70 5.60
C ASN A 279 0.60 17.87 6.73
N LYS A 280 0.62 18.39 7.98
CA LYS A 280 1.15 17.66 9.14
C LYS A 280 0.35 16.42 9.46
N GLY A 281 -0.98 16.53 9.49
CA GLY A 281 -1.87 15.42 9.79
C GLY A 281 -1.80 14.30 8.73
N LEU A 282 -1.92 14.68 7.46
CA LEU A 282 -1.87 13.70 6.35
C LEU A 282 -0.49 13.07 6.20
N ALA A 283 0.59 13.86 6.33
CA ALA A 283 1.94 13.32 6.31
C ALA A 283 2.19 12.37 7.48
N TYR A 284 1.64 12.65 8.66
CA TYR A 284 1.71 11.74 9.81
C TYR A 284 1.05 10.40 9.50
N LEU A 285 -0.18 10.41 8.96
CA LEU A 285 -0.86 9.19 8.52
C LEU A 285 -0.05 8.42 7.45
N GLY A 286 0.56 9.15 6.52
CA GLY A 286 1.39 8.57 5.47
C GLY A 286 2.65 7.88 5.99
N VAL A 287 3.26 8.43 7.05
CA VAL A 287 4.42 7.81 7.72
C VAL A 287 4.05 6.50 8.35
N HIS A 288 2.91 6.46 9.01
CA HIS A 288 2.40 5.30 9.74
C HIS A 288 1.54 4.38 8.87
N SER A 289 1.45 4.66 7.55
CA SER A 289 0.56 3.96 6.62
C SER A 289 0.77 2.44 6.59
N LEU A 290 2.00 1.95 6.81
CA LEU A 290 2.27 0.52 6.86
C LEU A 290 1.58 -0.15 8.08
N TYR A 291 1.67 0.47 9.25
CA TYR A 291 1.01 -0.02 10.46
C TYR A 291 -0.52 0.09 10.34
N LEU A 292 -1.01 1.24 9.86
CA LEU A 292 -2.43 1.44 9.61
C LEU A 292 -2.97 0.41 8.63
N MET A 293 -2.21 0.11 7.56
CA MET A 293 -2.54 -0.94 6.59
C MET A 293 -2.66 -2.31 7.27
N ALA A 294 -1.73 -2.67 8.15
CA ALA A 294 -1.72 -3.98 8.79
C ALA A 294 -2.79 -4.14 9.88
N ILE A 295 -3.18 -3.05 10.55
CA ILE A 295 -4.03 -3.11 11.75
C ILE A 295 -5.52 -2.96 11.41
N HIS A 296 -5.88 -2.05 10.47
CA HIS A 296 -7.29 -1.66 10.27
C HIS A 296 -8.23 -2.82 9.92
N ASN A 297 -7.74 -3.88 9.31
CA ASN A 297 -8.55 -5.02 8.90
C ASN A 297 -8.34 -6.28 9.76
N GLN A 298 -7.90 -6.10 11.00
CA GLN A 298 -7.89 -7.18 12.00
C GLN A 298 -9.32 -7.60 12.31
N PRO A 299 -9.70 -8.90 12.14
CA PRO A 299 -11.10 -9.34 12.20
C PRO A 299 -11.80 -8.97 13.49
N ASN A 300 -11.13 -9.16 14.65
CA ASN A 300 -11.72 -8.86 15.94
C ASN A 300 -11.95 -7.36 16.12
N LEU A 301 -10.98 -6.53 15.77
CA LEU A 301 -11.08 -5.07 15.84
C LEU A 301 -12.16 -4.56 14.87
N TYR A 302 -12.11 -5.02 13.61
CA TYR A 302 -13.07 -4.67 12.58
C TYR A 302 -14.51 -5.03 12.97
N GLY A 303 -14.74 -6.29 13.38
CA GLY A 303 -16.06 -6.76 13.76
C GLY A 303 -16.62 -6.05 15.01
N TRP A 304 -15.77 -5.75 15.99
CA TRP A 304 -16.19 -5.07 17.20
C TRP A 304 -16.56 -3.61 16.94
N LEU A 305 -15.75 -2.88 16.20
CA LEU A 305 -16.00 -1.48 15.85
C LEU A 305 -17.21 -1.33 14.89
N ASN A 306 -17.42 -2.29 13.99
CA ASN A 306 -18.61 -2.30 13.16
C ASN A 306 -19.88 -2.45 14.02
N LYS A 307 -19.91 -3.40 14.96
CA LYS A 307 -21.05 -3.55 15.91
C LYS A 307 -21.26 -2.29 16.75
N LEU A 308 -20.18 -1.63 17.18
CA LEU A 308 -20.24 -0.37 17.91
C LEU A 308 -20.87 0.75 17.07
N SER A 309 -20.44 0.89 15.81
CA SER A 309 -20.98 1.92 14.89
C SER A 309 -22.48 1.72 14.64
N VAL A 310 -22.92 0.48 14.47
CA VAL A 310 -24.35 0.13 14.35
C VAL A 310 -25.14 0.59 15.59
N LYS A 311 -24.61 0.35 16.79
CA LYS A 311 -25.25 0.76 18.03
C LYS A 311 -25.32 2.29 18.19
N LEU A 312 -24.21 2.98 17.88
CA LEU A 312 -24.10 4.44 18.02
C LEU A 312 -24.99 5.19 17.02
N CYS A 313 -25.20 4.61 15.85
CA CYS A 313 -25.97 5.21 14.76
C CYS A 313 -27.37 4.56 14.59
N ALA A 314 -27.86 3.85 15.60
CA ALA A 314 -29.19 3.22 15.55
C ALA A 314 -30.28 4.28 15.26
N GLY A 315 -31.10 4.02 14.24
CA GLY A 315 -32.15 4.95 13.79
C GLY A 315 -31.70 6.07 12.86
N LEU A 316 -30.39 6.20 12.57
CA LEU A 316 -29.87 7.15 11.58
C LEU A 316 -29.73 6.52 10.20
N PRO A 317 -29.70 7.33 9.12
CA PRO A 317 -29.42 6.85 7.77
C PRO A 317 -28.09 6.07 7.71
N GLY A 318 -28.02 5.02 6.89
CA GLY A 318 -26.88 4.09 6.81
C GLY A 318 -25.52 4.75 6.53
N TRP A 319 -25.47 5.90 5.87
CA TRP A 319 -24.22 6.61 5.61
C TRP A 319 -23.59 7.22 6.90
N TYR A 320 -24.39 7.55 7.93
CA TYR A 320 -23.86 7.92 9.25
C TYR A 320 -23.12 6.76 9.91
N MET A 321 -23.70 5.56 9.84
CA MET A 321 -23.07 4.35 10.37
C MET A 321 -21.74 4.07 9.67
N GLN A 322 -21.68 4.20 8.35
CA GLN A 322 -20.45 3.99 7.57
C GLN A 322 -19.38 5.03 7.90
N GLY A 323 -19.77 6.31 7.98
CA GLY A 323 -18.87 7.40 8.38
C GLY A 323 -18.34 7.22 9.81
N MET A 324 -19.20 6.83 10.75
CA MET A 324 -18.80 6.52 12.12
C MET A 324 -17.86 5.32 12.19
N PHE A 325 -18.16 4.26 11.45
CA PHE A 325 -17.29 3.08 11.38
C PHE A 325 -15.91 3.42 10.81
N PHE A 326 -15.84 4.17 9.71
CA PHE A 326 -14.60 4.66 9.13
C PHE A 326 -13.79 5.47 10.15
N LEU A 327 -14.44 6.41 10.86
CA LEU A 327 -13.78 7.26 11.85
C LEU A 327 -13.24 6.42 13.02
N LEU A 328 -14.08 5.58 13.62
CA LEU A 328 -13.69 4.71 14.73
C LEU A 328 -12.54 3.79 14.35
N LEU A 329 -12.61 3.17 13.17
CA LEU A 329 -11.58 2.27 12.70
C LEU A 329 -10.25 2.99 12.45
N THR A 330 -10.31 4.19 11.84
CA THR A 330 -9.11 5.01 11.59
C THR A 330 -8.46 5.44 12.90
N VAL A 331 -9.24 5.94 13.86
CA VAL A 331 -8.72 6.39 15.16
C VAL A 331 -8.16 5.22 15.96
N ALA A 332 -8.88 4.10 16.03
CA ALA A 332 -8.41 2.92 16.75
C ALA A 332 -7.14 2.35 16.15
N ALA A 333 -7.09 2.21 14.81
CA ALA A 333 -5.88 1.74 14.12
C ALA A 333 -4.70 2.68 14.37
N LEU A 334 -4.92 3.99 14.39
CA LEU A 334 -3.89 4.99 14.66
C LEU A 334 -3.36 4.89 16.11
N ILE A 335 -4.25 4.79 17.10
CA ILE A 335 -3.86 4.62 18.51
C ILE A 335 -3.03 3.35 18.71
N ILE A 336 -3.48 2.23 18.12
CA ILE A 336 -2.75 0.96 18.18
C ILE A 336 -1.39 1.08 17.47
N ALA A 337 -1.34 1.72 16.30
CA ALA A 337 -0.10 1.95 15.56
C ALA A 337 0.90 2.78 16.39
N MET A 338 0.45 3.86 17.03
CA MET A 338 1.28 4.69 17.92
C MET A 338 1.85 3.91 19.11
N GLY A 339 1.11 2.93 19.62
CA GLY A 339 1.56 2.06 20.72
C GLY A 339 2.51 0.94 20.27
N LEU A 340 2.27 0.38 19.09
CA LEU A 340 3.04 -0.78 18.58
C LEU A 340 4.33 -0.37 17.88
N GLU A 341 4.32 0.69 17.05
CA GLU A 341 5.47 1.07 16.25
C GLU A 341 6.74 1.31 17.06
N PRO A 342 6.75 2.10 18.16
CA PRO A 342 7.95 2.32 18.95
C PRO A 342 8.49 1.04 19.59
N ARG A 343 7.66 0.02 19.79
CA ARG A 343 8.05 -1.28 20.35
C ARG A 343 8.56 -2.25 19.29
N LEU A 344 7.87 -2.34 18.16
CA LEU A 344 8.15 -3.31 17.10
C LEU A 344 9.29 -2.85 16.17
N ASP A 345 9.37 -1.56 15.87
CA ASP A 345 10.36 -1.02 14.94
C ASP A 345 11.82 -1.27 15.35
N PRO A 346 12.21 -1.10 16.64
CA PRO A 346 13.56 -1.44 17.09
C PRO A 346 13.86 -2.93 16.95
N VAL A 347 12.88 -3.80 17.23
CA VAL A 347 13.04 -5.27 17.13
C VAL A 347 13.24 -5.66 15.66
N VAL A 348 12.39 -5.17 14.76
CA VAL A 348 12.53 -5.44 13.33
C VAL A 348 13.86 -4.92 12.79
N ARG A 349 14.28 -3.71 13.18
CA ARG A 349 15.60 -3.17 12.78
C ARG A 349 16.75 -4.02 13.29
N ALA A 350 16.67 -4.52 14.53
CA ALA A 350 17.69 -5.40 15.09
C ALA A 350 17.79 -6.72 14.33
N LEU A 351 16.64 -7.34 14.00
CA LEU A 351 16.57 -8.55 13.18
C LEU A 351 17.15 -8.33 11.78
N VAL A 352 16.72 -7.26 11.11
CA VAL A 352 17.25 -6.89 9.78
C VAL A 352 18.78 -6.75 9.84
N ARG A 353 19.33 -6.02 10.82
CA ARG A 353 20.79 -5.86 10.97
C ARG A 353 21.50 -7.19 11.15
N ARG A 354 20.97 -8.10 11.98
CA ARG A 354 21.55 -9.43 12.17
C ARG A 354 21.57 -10.24 10.86
N CYS A 355 20.47 -10.22 10.12
CA CYS A 355 20.35 -10.97 8.86
C CYS A 355 21.12 -10.35 7.70
N THR A 356 21.40 -9.03 7.74
CA THR A 356 22.14 -8.32 6.68
C THR A 356 23.63 -8.19 6.96
N GLY A 357 24.09 -8.56 8.17
CA GLY A 357 25.49 -8.41 8.58
C GLY A 357 25.93 -6.95 8.74
N GLN A 358 25.00 -6.00 8.83
CA GLN A 358 25.32 -4.59 9.09
C GLN A 358 25.81 -4.44 10.54
N ARG A 359 27.13 -4.23 10.72
CA ARG A 359 27.68 -3.80 12.02
C ARG A 359 27.05 -2.45 12.40
N LYS A 360 26.83 -2.21 13.71
CA LYS A 360 26.55 -0.87 14.22
C LYS A 360 27.65 0.05 13.67
N GLU A 361 27.29 1.05 12.85
CA GLU A 361 28.13 2.24 12.75
C GLU A 361 28.24 2.77 14.17
N GLN A 362 29.44 2.60 14.75
CA GLN A 362 29.80 3.32 15.96
C GLN A 362 29.65 4.81 15.56
N THR A 363 28.63 5.45 16.10
CA THR A 363 28.60 6.90 16.17
C THR A 363 29.86 7.30 16.95
N ASN A 364 30.91 7.64 16.20
CA ASN A 364 32.13 8.21 16.78
C ASN A 364 31.71 9.60 17.30
N PRO A 365 31.71 9.85 18.63
CA PRO A 365 31.32 11.13 19.20
C PRO A 365 32.37 12.23 19.00
N GLU A 366 33.44 11.97 18.24
CA GLU A 366 34.62 12.85 18.09
C GLU A 366 34.67 13.59 16.74
N ARG A 367 33.54 13.92 16.14
CA ARG A 367 33.49 14.95 15.08
C ARG A 367 32.35 15.92 15.37
N SER A 368 32.50 16.68 16.45
CA SER A 368 31.85 17.98 16.65
C SER A 368 32.61 19.06 15.89
#